data_1b7666d5d6c729ca6e5976443de665c5
#
_entry.id   1b7666d5d6c729ca6e5976443de665c5
#
_cell.length_a   1.000
_cell.length_b   1.000
_cell.length_c   1.000
_cell.angle_alpha   90.00
_cell.angle_beta   90.00
_cell.angle_gamma   90.00
#
_symmetry.space_group_name_H-M   'P 1'
#
loop_
_entity.id
_entity.type
_entity.pdbx_description
1 polymer ?
#
loop_
_entity_poly.entity_id
_entity_poly.type
_entity_poly.pdbx_seq_one_letter_code
_entity_poly.pdbx_strand_id
1 'polypeptide(L)'
;MAPLQDVTLGIDFGTSNSAMSVRQGQGAARMISLEGDARTLPTALFFNAEEQRTHFGRDAIAQYLEGTEGRLMRSLKSLLGSALLQDKTAVHQQLISYQDVISLFLRMLAQKAQADLGGMPGRVVMGRPVHFVDDDPVRDQQAEDALRQAAVDAGFENISFQPEPIAAALDYEQRIDHEAVVLVVDIGGGTSDFTVVRLGPGRMGRADRLDDVLATTGVHVGGTDFDRRLSLELLMPLLGFRHLGPSGREVPSRVFFDLSTWHLIQWLYSPKALRDAQALRTDYADQRLHARLMTVLNERLGHKLANAMEQAKIAASVSHADAPIPLDWIEPALASCVTPEGLEQHLDGPLAQVVACAQQCLQRAGLQAADLHAIYLTGGSSALRPLRDALRKAFPDTAQVEGDLFGGVAMGLAVVP
;
A
#
# COMPACT_ATOMS: atom_id res chain seq x y z
N MET A 1 -15.43 17.32 -25.74
CA MET A 1 -16.51 16.34 -25.94
C MET A 1 -17.45 16.45 -24.74
N ALA A 2 -18.75 16.31 -24.91
CA ALA A 2 -19.67 16.29 -23.77
C ALA A 2 -19.39 15.05 -22.89
N PRO A 3 -19.53 15.16 -21.55
CA PRO A 3 -19.36 14.03 -20.64
C PRO A 3 -20.38 12.90 -20.94
N LEU A 4 -19.98 11.67 -20.70
CA LEU A 4 -20.82 10.47 -20.85
C LEU A 4 -21.79 10.39 -19.65
N GLN A 5 -22.98 10.96 -19.77
CA GLN A 5 -23.92 11.20 -18.66
C GLN A 5 -24.30 9.95 -17.86
N ASP A 6 -24.38 8.78 -18.50
CA ASP A 6 -24.76 7.52 -17.86
C ASP A 6 -23.57 6.69 -17.35
N VAL A 7 -22.37 7.30 -17.29
CA VAL A 7 -21.15 6.61 -16.87
C VAL A 7 -20.69 7.13 -15.51
N THR A 8 -20.60 6.23 -14.52
CA THR A 8 -19.98 6.49 -13.22
C THR A 8 -18.60 5.85 -13.18
N LEU A 9 -17.59 6.64 -12.84
CA LEU A 9 -16.20 6.19 -12.60
C LEU A 9 -15.97 6.13 -11.11
N GLY A 10 -15.57 4.96 -10.60
CA GLY A 10 -15.04 4.77 -9.25
C GLY A 10 -13.53 4.89 -9.27
N ILE A 11 -12.95 5.73 -8.43
CA ILE A 11 -11.49 5.91 -8.29
C ILE A 11 -11.09 5.60 -6.86
N ASP A 12 -10.31 4.55 -6.69
CA ASP A 12 -9.55 4.30 -5.47
C ASP A 12 -8.15 4.89 -5.64
N PHE A 13 -7.93 6.05 -5.01
CA PHE A 13 -6.61 6.70 -4.95
C PHE A 13 -5.93 6.26 -3.65
N GLY A 14 -5.26 5.11 -3.69
CA GLY A 14 -4.60 4.54 -2.52
C GLY A 14 -3.19 5.09 -2.26
N THR A 15 -2.69 4.88 -1.05
CA THR A 15 -1.32 5.28 -0.67
C THR A 15 -0.25 4.49 -1.44
N SER A 16 -0.45 3.20 -1.63
CA SER A 16 0.49 2.31 -2.33
C SER A 16 0.10 2.05 -3.78
N ASN A 17 -1.17 1.78 -4.02
CA ASN A 17 -1.73 1.48 -5.33
C ASN A 17 -3.02 2.25 -5.55
N SER A 18 -3.30 2.58 -6.81
CA SER A 18 -4.57 3.16 -7.26
C SER A 18 -5.27 2.21 -8.22
N ALA A 19 -6.60 2.26 -8.23
CA ALA A 19 -7.45 1.44 -9.08
C ALA A 19 -8.62 2.27 -9.60
N MET A 20 -9.15 1.88 -10.76
CA MET A 20 -10.36 2.50 -11.31
C MET A 20 -11.34 1.43 -11.79
N SER A 21 -12.61 1.70 -11.62
CA SER A 21 -13.68 0.93 -12.20
C SER A 21 -14.74 1.83 -12.85
N VAL A 22 -15.52 1.26 -13.71
CA VAL A 22 -16.58 1.98 -14.43
C VAL A 22 -17.88 1.20 -14.43
N ARG A 23 -18.97 1.91 -14.29
CA ARG A 23 -20.32 1.39 -14.44
C ARG A 23 -21.09 2.25 -15.43
N GLN A 24 -21.79 1.61 -16.38
CA GLN A 24 -22.66 2.27 -17.34
C GLN A 24 -24.13 2.01 -16.97
N GLY A 25 -24.88 3.06 -16.66
CA GLY A 25 -26.27 2.98 -16.23
C GLY A 25 -26.44 2.06 -15.01
N GLN A 26 -27.32 1.08 -15.12
CA GLN A 26 -27.57 0.04 -14.11
C GLN A 26 -26.80 -1.28 -14.41
N GLY A 27 -25.86 -1.26 -15.35
CA GLY A 27 -25.04 -2.44 -15.69
C GLY A 27 -24.10 -2.86 -14.56
N ALA A 28 -23.42 -3.98 -14.74
CA ALA A 28 -22.36 -4.40 -13.83
C ALA A 28 -21.14 -3.46 -13.93
N ALA A 29 -20.53 -3.18 -12.80
CA ALA A 29 -19.25 -2.46 -12.78
C ALA A 29 -18.12 -3.35 -13.34
N ARG A 30 -17.14 -2.74 -13.98
CA ARG A 30 -15.92 -3.42 -14.43
C ARG A 30 -14.68 -2.61 -14.08
N MET A 31 -13.59 -3.28 -13.82
CA MET A 31 -12.29 -2.64 -13.63
C MET A 31 -11.75 -2.09 -14.96
N ILE A 32 -11.04 -0.96 -14.88
CA ILE A 32 -10.25 -0.41 -15.99
C ILE A 32 -8.82 -0.93 -15.87
N SER A 33 -8.25 -1.43 -16.97
CA SER A 33 -6.84 -1.80 -17.03
C SER A 33 -5.96 -0.55 -17.08
N LEU A 34 -5.03 -0.43 -16.13
CA LEU A 34 -4.21 0.78 -15.96
C LEU A 34 -2.82 0.67 -16.60
N GLU A 35 -2.24 -0.53 -16.62
CA GLU A 35 -0.95 -0.83 -17.26
C GLU A 35 -1.01 -2.22 -17.89
N GLY A 36 -1.10 -2.30 -19.23
CA GLY A 36 -1.35 -3.56 -19.91
C GLY A 36 -2.62 -4.20 -19.36
N ASP A 37 -2.55 -5.44 -18.88
CA ASP A 37 -3.68 -6.15 -18.25
C ASP A 37 -3.82 -5.87 -16.74
N ALA A 38 -2.91 -5.09 -16.15
CA ALA A 38 -2.94 -4.82 -14.72
C ALA A 38 -4.05 -3.83 -14.36
N ARG A 39 -4.90 -4.23 -13.41
CA ARG A 39 -6.06 -3.46 -12.91
C ARG A 39 -5.69 -2.45 -11.84
N THR A 40 -4.50 -2.58 -11.25
CA THR A 40 -3.94 -1.65 -10.26
C THR A 40 -2.69 -0.99 -10.79
N LEU A 41 -2.45 0.24 -10.36
CA LEU A 41 -1.29 1.04 -10.69
C LEU A 41 -0.61 1.48 -9.38
N PRO A 42 0.69 1.23 -9.18
CA PRO A 42 1.41 1.85 -8.06
C PRO A 42 1.20 3.37 -8.05
N THR A 43 0.86 3.92 -6.89
CA THR A 43 0.70 5.38 -6.71
C THR A 43 2.08 6.01 -6.61
N ALA A 44 2.76 6.06 -7.76
CA ALA A 44 4.15 6.48 -7.90
C ALA A 44 4.37 7.30 -9.17
N LEU A 45 5.23 8.32 -9.06
CA LEU A 45 5.76 9.11 -10.17
C LEU A 45 7.29 9.11 -10.09
N PHE A 46 7.93 9.08 -11.25
CA PHE A 46 9.36 9.30 -11.37
C PHE A 46 9.63 10.45 -12.34
N PHE A 47 10.30 11.46 -11.86
CA PHE A 47 10.71 12.61 -12.66
C PHE A 47 12.12 12.35 -13.18
N ASN A 48 12.23 11.90 -14.42
CA ASN A 48 13.50 11.65 -15.10
C ASN A 48 14.20 12.97 -15.40
N ALA A 49 15.38 13.17 -14.82
CA ALA A 49 16.11 14.43 -14.97
C ALA A 49 16.75 14.59 -16.34
N GLU A 50 17.15 13.49 -17.00
CA GLU A 50 17.80 13.51 -18.31
C GLU A 50 16.77 13.74 -19.43
N GLU A 51 15.71 12.93 -19.44
CA GLU A 51 14.68 12.99 -20.48
C GLU A 51 13.66 14.13 -20.28
N GLN A 52 13.66 14.78 -19.13
CA GLN A 52 12.67 15.78 -18.73
C GLN A 52 11.24 15.25 -18.87
N ARG A 53 11.05 13.96 -18.54
CA ARG A 53 9.80 13.22 -18.68
C ARG A 53 9.34 12.68 -17.33
N THR A 54 8.01 12.61 -17.15
CA THR A 54 7.41 12.00 -15.97
C THR A 54 6.91 10.60 -16.29
N HIS A 55 7.36 9.61 -15.52
CA HIS A 55 6.92 8.23 -15.56
C HIS A 55 5.94 7.96 -14.42
N PHE A 56 5.04 6.99 -14.60
CA PHE A 56 3.99 6.68 -13.63
C PHE A 56 3.95 5.18 -13.33
N GLY A 57 3.46 4.83 -12.16
CA GLY A 57 3.17 3.45 -11.80
C GLY A 57 4.39 2.54 -11.78
N ARG A 58 4.29 1.40 -12.43
CA ARG A 58 5.39 0.41 -12.52
C ARG A 58 6.57 0.92 -13.32
N ASP A 59 6.30 1.69 -14.38
CA ASP A 59 7.36 2.33 -15.19
C ASP A 59 8.16 3.31 -14.30
N ALA A 60 7.51 4.12 -13.47
CA ALA A 60 8.19 4.99 -12.51
C ALA A 60 9.10 4.22 -11.54
N ILE A 61 8.65 3.08 -11.06
CA ILE A 61 9.44 2.22 -10.18
C ILE A 61 10.60 1.58 -10.97
N ALA A 62 10.38 1.12 -12.19
CA ALA A 62 11.42 0.53 -13.04
C ALA A 62 12.55 1.53 -13.30
N GLN A 63 12.24 2.76 -13.73
CA GLN A 63 13.23 3.83 -13.93
C GLN A 63 14.08 4.08 -12.68
N TYR A 64 13.44 4.09 -11.52
CA TYR A 64 14.12 4.25 -10.25
C TYR A 64 15.05 3.07 -9.92
N LEU A 65 14.58 1.83 -10.15
CA LEU A 65 15.36 0.60 -9.88
C LEU A 65 16.54 0.43 -10.84
N GLU A 66 16.41 0.92 -12.08
CA GLU A 66 17.49 0.96 -13.08
C GLU A 66 18.57 2.00 -12.75
N GLY A 67 18.31 2.85 -11.75
CA GLY A 67 19.25 3.87 -11.30
C GLY A 67 19.29 5.09 -12.21
N THR A 68 18.26 5.30 -13.04
CA THR A 68 18.09 6.50 -13.85
C THR A 68 18.16 7.76 -12.99
N GLU A 69 18.83 8.81 -13.48
CA GLU A 69 18.91 10.07 -12.75
C GLU A 69 17.55 10.74 -12.69
N GLY A 70 17.06 10.98 -11.46
CA GLY A 70 15.74 11.55 -11.28
C GLY A 70 15.23 11.42 -9.86
N ARG A 71 13.93 11.68 -9.69
CA ARG A 71 13.29 11.65 -8.39
C ARG A 71 12.02 10.82 -8.39
N LEU A 72 11.99 9.76 -7.57
CA LEU A 72 10.79 8.97 -7.30
C LEU A 72 9.96 9.65 -6.20
N MET A 73 8.64 9.74 -6.43
CA MET A 73 7.64 10.13 -5.43
C MET A 73 6.61 9.03 -5.28
N ARG A 74 6.30 8.67 -4.04
CA ARG A 74 5.31 7.66 -3.65
C ARG A 74 4.48 8.15 -2.47
N SER A 75 3.44 7.38 -2.13
CA SER A 75 2.60 7.65 -0.95
C SER A 75 1.98 9.06 -0.96
N LEU A 76 1.59 9.54 -2.13
CA LEU A 76 1.07 10.91 -2.31
C LEU A 76 -0.18 11.17 -1.46
N LYS A 77 -1.01 10.15 -1.23
CA LYS A 77 -2.22 10.26 -0.41
C LYS A 77 -1.91 10.70 1.03
N SER A 78 -0.77 10.30 1.58
CA SER A 78 -0.35 10.68 2.94
C SER A 78 0.04 12.15 3.10
N LEU A 79 0.17 12.88 1.99
CA LEU A 79 0.40 14.34 2.01
C LEU A 79 -0.89 15.13 2.25
N LEU A 80 -2.05 14.52 1.97
CA LEU A 80 -3.35 15.15 2.21
C LEU A 80 -3.52 15.42 3.71
N GLY A 81 -3.94 16.64 4.05
CA GLY A 81 -4.05 17.11 5.44
C GLY A 81 -2.72 17.43 6.12
N SER A 82 -1.56 17.24 5.47
CA SER A 82 -0.26 17.64 5.99
C SER A 82 0.07 19.09 5.63
N ALA A 83 0.90 19.73 6.48
CA ALA A 83 1.41 21.08 6.19
C ALA A 83 2.29 21.12 4.92
N LEU A 84 2.84 19.97 4.51
CA LEU A 84 3.72 19.85 3.35
C LEU A 84 2.98 19.99 2.01
N LEU A 85 1.64 19.85 1.99
CA LEU A 85 0.87 19.82 0.75
C LEU A 85 1.11 21.06 -0.16
N GLN A 86 1.30 22.23 0.45
CA GLN A 86 1.56 23.48 -0.25
C GLN A 86 3.05 23.78 -0.43
N ASP A 87 3.92 22.97 0.15
CA ASP A 87 5.36 23.13 -0.06
C ASP A 87 5.72 22.82 -1.51
N LYS A 88 6.74 23.52 -1.99
CA LYS A 88 7.19 23.40 -3.38
C LYS A 88 8.38 22.47 -3.51
N THR A 89 8.39 21.72 -4.58
CA THR A 89 9.45 20.81 -4.96
C THR A 89 9.90 21.07 -6.39
N ALA A 90 11.19 20.89 -6.65
CA ALA A 90 11.73 21.05 -8.00
C ALA A 90 11.40 19.83 -8.85
N VAL A 91 10.76 20.05 -10.00
CA VAL A 91 10.45 19.06 -11.02
C VAL A 91 10.73 19.68 -12.40
N HIS A 92 11.59 19.04 -13.21
CA HIS A 92 11.90 19.48 -14.56
C HIS A 92 12.18 21.00 -14.65
N GLN A 93 13.05 21.54 -13.80
CA GLN A 93 13.42 22.95 -13.71
C GLN A 93 12.29 23.92 -13.27
N GLN A 94 11.15 23.39 -12.86
CA GLN A 94 10.03 24.14 -12.31
C GLN A 94 9.83 23.85 -10.83
N LEU A 95 9.32 24.82 -10.09
CA LEU A 95 8.87 24.62 -8.71
C LEU A 95 7.36 24.41 -8.72
N ILE A 96 6.93 23.20 -8.40
CA ILE A 96 5.52 22.83 -8.26
C ILE A 96 5.21 22.44 -6.81
N SER A 97 3.96 22.60 -6.38
CA SER A 97 3.53 22.14 -5.06
C SER A 97 3.31 20.63 -5.04
N TYR A 98 3.28 20.04 -3.85
CA TYR A 98 2.86 18.63 -3.75
C TYR A 98 1.39 18.43 -4.13
N GLN A 99 0.56 19.46 -3.99
CA GLN A 99 -0.79 19.51 -4.54
C GLN A 99 -0.78 19.29 -6.06
N ASP A 100 0.11 20.01 -6.78
CA ASP A 100 0.26 19.87 -8.25
C ASP A 100 0.74 18.46 -8.64
N VAL A 101 1.57 17.81 -7.80
CA VAL A 101 2.03 16.43 -8.03
C VAL A 101 0.84 15.46 -7.95
N ILE A 102 -0.06 15.63 -6.97
CA ILE A 102 -1.29 14.83 -6.88
C ILE A 102 -2.18 15.07 -8.10
N SER A 103 -2.38 16.33 -8.51
CA SER A 103 -3.14 16.70 -9.70
C SER A 103 -2.56 16.07 -10.97
N LEU A 104 -1.22 16.01 -11.08
CA LEU A 104 -0.54 15.37 -12.20
C LEU A 104 -0.82 13.86 -12.27
N PHE A 105 -0.79 13.18 -11.11
CA PHE A 105 -1.11 11.75 -11.05
C PHE A 105 -2.59 11.48 -11.41
N LEU A 106 -3.52 12.27 -10.86
CA LEU A 106 -4.94 12.14 -11.18
C LEU A 106 -5.24 12.48 -12.65
N ARG A 107 -4.51 13.40 -13.25
CA ARG A 107 -4.61 13.72 -14.70
C ARG A 107 -4.21 12.52 -15.57
N MET A 108 -3.19 11.78 -15.18
CA MET A 108 -2.82 10.55 -15.85
C MET A 108 -3.94 9.50 -15.74
N LEU A 109 -4.57 9.36 -14.55
CA LEU A 109 -5.74 8.49 -14.38
C LEU A 109 -6.92 8.93 -15.27
N ALA A 110 -7.19 10.25 -15.34
CA ALA A 110 -8.23 10.81 -16.22
C ALA A 110 -7.99 10.48 -17.68
N GLN A 111 -6.74 10.59 -18.15
CA GLN A 111 -6.37 10.23 -19.52
C GLN A 111 -6.58 8.73 -19.81
N LYS A 112 -6.26 7.86 -18.85
CA LYS A 112 -6.51 6.41 -18.98
C LYS A 112 -8.00 6.10 -19.02
N ALA A 113 -8.80 6.73 -18.15
CA ALA A 113 -10.26 6.60 -18.14
C ALA A 113 -10.86 7.09 -19.48
N GLN A 114 -10.42 8.24 -19.95
CA GLN A 114 -10.87 8.80 -21.24
C GLN A 114 -10.53 7.89 -22.42
N ALA A 115 -9.34 7.27 -22.41
CA ALA A 115 -8.92 6.34 -23.46
C ALA A 115 -9.76 5.05 -23.48
N ASP A 116 -10.08 4.51 -22.30
CA ASP A 116 -10.90 3.30 -22.16
C ASP A 116 -12.37 3.54 -22.51
N LEU A 117 -12.91 4.71 -22.15
CA LEU A 117 -14.33 5.06 -22.31
C LEU A 117 -14.64 5.75 -23.64
N GLY A 118 -13.64 6.30 -24.31
CA GLY A 118 -13.84 7.18 -25.49
C GLY A 118 -14.35 8.58 -25.14
N GLY A 119 -14.39 8.96 -23.86
CA GLY A 119 -14.84 10.27 -23.36
C GLY A 119 -14.66 10.38 -21.85
N MET A 120 -14.91 11.57 -21.28
CA MET A 120 -14.89 11.76 -19.83
C MET A 120 -16.17 11.21 -19.19
N PRO A 121 -16.09 10.59 -17.99
CA PRO A 121 -17.27 10.11 -17.27
C PRO A 121 -18.15 11.28 -16.83
N GLY A 122 -19.48 11.07 -16.79
CA GLY A 122 -20.45 12.08 -16.33
C GLY A 122 -20.46 12.26 -14.81
N ARG A 123 -20.00 11.24 -14.07
CA ARG A 123 -19.90 11.24 -12.61
C ARG A 123 -18.64 10.51 -12.14
N VAL A 124 -18.02 11.04 -11.10
CA VAL A 124 -16.85 10.42 -10.46
C VAL A 124 -17.12 10.25 -8.98
N VAL A 125 -16.90 9.02 -8.48
CA VAL A 125 -16.94 8.71 -7.05
C VAL A 125 -15.54 8.32 -6.63
N MET A 126 -14.94 9.10 -5.73
CA MET A 126 -13.60 8.85 -5.20
C MET A 126 -13.68 8.21 -3.81
N GLY A 127 -12.80 7.27 -3.56
CA GLY A 127 -12.57 6.75 -2.22
C GLY A 127 -11.92 7.79 -1.32
N ARG A 128 -12.37 7.83 -0.07
CA ARG A 128 -11.69 8.53 1.01
C ARG A 128 -11.52 7.60 2.23
N PRO A 129 -10.48 7.74 3.03
CA PRO A 129 -10.43 7.09 4.33
C PRO A 129 -11.58 7.64 5.20
N VAL A 130 -11.93 6.96 6.29
CA VAL A 130 -12.92 7.49 7.25
C VAL A 130 -12.45 8.85 7.75
N HIS A 131 -11.17 8.96 8.11
CA HIS A 131 -10.51 10.21 8.44
C HIS A 131 -9.17 10.32 7.68
N PHE A 132 -8.94 11.45 7.00
CA PHE A 132 -7.61 11.80 6.49
C PHE A 132 -6.68 12.24 7.63
N VAL A 133 -7.27 12.89 8.64
CA VAL A 133 -6.57 13.38 9.83
C VAL A 133 -7.42 13.04 11.04
N ASP A 134 -6.87 12.21 11.93
CA ASP A 134 -7.54 11.83 13.17
C ASP A 134 -7.67 13.04 14.12
N ASP A 135 -8.79 13.10 14.82
CA ASP A 135 -9.08 14.10 15.88
C ASP A 135 -9.00 15.59 15.45
N ASP A 136 -8.98 15.86 14.12
CA ASP A 136 -8.97 17.22 13.57
C ASP A 136 -9.93 17.35 12.37
N PRO A 137 -11.23 17.61 12.61
CA PRO A 137 -12.24 17.72 11.55
C PRO A 137 -11.95 18.83 10.52
N VAL A 138 -11.27 19.90 10.93
CA VAL A 138 -10.93 21.01 10.03
C VAL A 138 -9.87 20.59 9.02
N ARG A 139 -8.81 19.92 9.49
CA ARG A 139 -7.76 19.39 8.60
C ARG A 139 -8.26 18.21 7.78
N ASP A 140 -9.16 17.40 8.32
CA ASP A 140 -9.82 16.31 7.58
C ASP A 140 -10.60 16.85 6.39
N GLN A 141 -11.41 17.90 6.59
CA GLN A 141 -12.14 18.57 5.51
C GLN A 141 -11.18 19.22 4.49
N GLN A 142 -10.12 19.89 4.96
CA GLN A 142 -9.11 20.47 4.06
C GLN A 142 -8.43 19.42 3.18
N ALA A 143 -8.22 18.22 3.70
CA ALA A 143 -7.65 17.11 2.94
C ALA A 143 -8.60 16.60 1.85
N GLU A 144 -9.90 16.48 2.16
CA GLU A 144 -10.93 16.16 1.16
C GLU A 144 -11.01 17.25 0.08
N ASP A 145 -11.05 18.53 0.49
CA ASP A 145 -11.11 19.67 -0.43
C ASP A 145 -9.90 19.72 -1.36
N ALA A 146 -8.71 19.40 -0.84
CA ALA A 146 -7.48 19.31 -1.62
C ALA A 146 -7.53 18.18 -2.65
N LEU A 147 -8.03 17.00 -2.26
CA LEU A 147 -8.21 15.88 -3.19
C LEU A 147 -9.26 16.20 -4.26
N ARG A 148 -10.35 16.84 -3.87
CA ARG A 148 -11.38 17.35 -4.79
C ARG A 148 -10.80 18.34 -5.80
N GLN A 149 -10.01 19.30 -5.32
CA GLN A 149 -9.35 20.29 -6.20
C GLN A 149 -8.40 19.61 -7.18
N ALA A 150 -7.59 18.64 -6.72
CA ALA A 150 -6.70 17.89 -7.59
C ALA A 150 -7.45 17.10 -8.68
N ALA A 151 -8.63 16.57 -8.35
CA ALA A 151 -9.48 15.87 -9.32
C ALA A 151 -10.11 16.85 -10.33
N VAL A 152 -10.54 18.03 -9.89
CA VAL A 152 -11.01 19.11 -10.78
C VAL A 152 -9.90 19.56 -11.73
N ASP A 153 -8.68 19.76 -11.23
CA ASP A 153 -7.50 20.13 -12.03
C ASP A 153 -7.12 19.04 -13.05
N ALA A 154 -7.46 17.78 -12.75
CA ALA A 154 -7.30 16.65 -13.65
C ALA A 154 -8.36 16.58 -14.76
N GLY A 155 -9.42 17.38 -14.66
CA GLY A 155 -10.51 17.47 -15.63
C GLY A 155 -11.74 16.65 -15.29
N PHE A 156 -11.86 16.12 -14.07
CA PHE A 156 -13.07 15.45 -13.60
C PHE A 156 -14.15 16.46 -13.18
N GLU A 157 -15.39 16.10 -13.46
CA GLU A 157 -16.58 16.85 -13.06
C GLU A 157 -17.49 15.98 -12.17
N ASN A 158 -18.46 16.59 -11.48
CA ASN A 158 -19.45 15.88 -10.63
C ASN A 158 -18.79 14.86 -9.66
N ILE A 159 -17.85 15.35 -8.87
CA ILE A 159 -17.04 14.55 -7.96
C ILE A 159 -17.78 14.41 -6.61
N SER A 160 -17.98 13.17 -6.18
CA SER A 160 -18.45 12.80 -4.84
C SER A 160 -17.44 11.88 -4.15
N PHE A 161 -17.51 11.81 -2.82
CA PHE A 161 -16.65 10.94 -2.01
C PHE A 161 -17.48 9.88 -1.29
N GLN A 162 -16.86 8.70 -1.09
CA GLN A 162 -17.43 7.62 -0.30
C GLN A 162 -16.32 7.04 0.62
N PRO A 163 -16.62 6.73 1.89
CA PRO A 163 -15.68 6.01 2.74
C PRO A 163 -15.24 4.69 2.11
N GLU A 164 -13.93 4.49 1.97
CA GLU A 164 -13.33 3.30 1.36
C GLU A 164 -13.81 1.98 2.01
N PRO A 165 -13.93 1.86 3.35
CA PRO A 165 -14.42 0.63 3.96
C PRO A 165 -15.88 0.32 3.61
N ILE A 166 -16.71 1.33 3.41
CA ILE A 166 -18.08 1.14 2.93
C ILE A 166 -18.06 0.65 1.48
N ALA A 167 -17.28 1.32 0.62
CA ALA A 167 -17.14 0.93 -0.78
C ALA A 167 -16.59 -0.51 -0.90
N ALA A 168 -15.58 -0.88 -0.15
CA ALA A 168 -15.04 -2.24 -0.12
C ALA A 168 -16.10 -3.29 0.23
N ALA A 169 -16.95 -2.98 1.20
CA ALA A 169 -17.95 -3.91 1.71
C ALA A 169 -19.25 -3.96 0.90
N LEU A 170 -19.43 -3.10 -0.12
CA LEU A 170 -20.68 -3.06 -0.93
C LEU A 170 -20.95 -4.39 -1.65
N ASP A 171 -19.93 -5.10 -2.12
CA ASP A 171 -20.11 -6.42 -2.72
C ASP A 171 -20.68 -7.44 -1.71
N TYR A 172 -20.23 -7.39 -0.46
CA TYR A 172 -20.79 -8.21 0.61
C TYR A 172 -22.22 -7.77 0.96
N GLU A 173 -22.48 -6.47 1.04
CA GLU A 173 -23.80 -5.91 1.35
C GLU A 173 -24.87 -6.35 0.35
N GLN A 174 -24.51 -6.49 -0.93
CA GLN A 174 -25.44 -6.96 -1.99
C GLN A 174 -25.83 -8.43 -1.82
N ARG A 175 -25.12 -9.22 -1.03
CA ARG A 175 -25.33 -10.66 -0.84
C ARG A 175 -26.12 -10.98 0.43
N ILE A 176 -26.30 -10.01 1.32
CA ILE A 176 -27.02 -10.19 2.58
C ILE A 176 -28.46 -9.70 2.45
N ASP A 177 -29.38 -10.38 3.12
CA ASP A 177 -30.83 -10.09 3.14
C ASP A 177 -31.29 -9.46 4.47
N HIS A 178 -30.38 -9.22 5.39
CA HIS A 178 -30.63 -8.64 6.70
C HIS A 178 -29.56 -7.60 7.08
N GLU A 179 -29.78 -6.87 8.17
CA GLU A 179 -28.78 -5.93 8.70
C GLU A 179 -27.68 -6.70 9.39
N ALA A 180 -26.42 -6.38 9.05
CA ALA A 180 -25.23 -7.04 9.57
C ALA A 180 -24.20 -6.02 10.06
N VAL A 181 -23.49 -6.35 11.14
CA VAL A 181 -22.31 -5.62 11.60
C VAL A 181 -21.08 -6.36 11.11
N VAL A 182 -20.22 -5.65 10.39
CA VAL A 182 -19.04 -6.22 9.73
C VAL A 182 -17.80 -5.46 10.14
N LEU A 183 -16.73 -6.19 10.45
CA LEU A 183 -15.41 -5.62 10.63
C LEU A 183 -14.70 -5.65 9.27
N VAL A 184 -14.50 -4.49 8.65
CA VAL A 184 -13.67 -4.33 7.46
C VAL A 184 -12.23 -4.22 7.91
N VAL A 185 -11.38 -5.07 7.34
CA VAL A 185 -9.93 -5.15 7.60
C VAL A 185 -9.22 -4.86 6.30
N ASP A 186 -8.66 -3.65 6.18
CA ASP A 186 -7.88 -3.23 5.03
C ASP A 186 -6.40 -3.20 5.38
N ILE A 187 -5.62 -4.10 4.78
CA ILE A 187 -4.18 -4.18 5.01
C ILE A 187 -3.43 -3.82 3.73
N GLY A 188 -2.97 -2.58 3.72
CA GLY A 188 -2.15 -2.03 2.64
C GLY A 188 -0.67 -2.36 2.74
N GLY A 189 0.15 -1.58 2.03
CA GLY A 189 1.61 -1.71 2.09
C GLY A 189 2.21 -1.16 3.38
N GLY A 190 1.68 -0.08 3.94
CA GLY A 190 2.26 0.61 5.11
C GLY A 190 1.31 0.78 6.29
N THR A 191 0.00 0.55 6.11
CA THR A 191 -1.02 0.69 7.14
C THR A 191 -1.93 -0.52 7.17
N SER A 192 -2.54 -0.74 8.34
CA SER A 192 -3.67 -1.63 8.54
C SER A 192 -4.79 -0.82 9.15
N ASP A 193 -5.90 -0.73 8.43
CA ASP A 193 -7.06 0.07 8.79
C ASP A 193 -8.23 -0.86 9.11
N PHE A 194 -8.92 -0.58 10.22
CA PHE A 194 -10.02 -1.38 10.73
C PHE A 194 -11.23 -0.50 10.90
N THR A 195 -12.36 -0.94 10.35
CA THR A 195 -13.60 -0.18 10.44
C THR A 195 -14.76 -1.12 10.72
N VAL A 196 -15.48 -0.86 11.79
CA VAL A 196 -16.74 -1.55 12.09
C VAL A 196 -17.86 -0.81 11.38
N VAL A 197 -18.54 -1.50 10.47
CA VAL A 197 -19.60 -0.92 9.66
C VAL A 197 -20.92 -1.67 9.82
N ARG A 198 -22.04 -0.94 9.68
CA ARG A 198 -23.36 -1.50 9.59
C ARG A 198 -23.81 -1.55 8.15
N LEU A 199 -24.12 -2.75 7.66
CA LEU A 199 -24.52 -3.03 6.27
C LEU A 199 -25.94 -3.60 6.26
N GLY A 200 -26.63 -3.49 5.12
CA GLY A 200 -27.92 -4.13 4.94
C GLY A 200 -28.73 -3.55 3.78
N PRO A 201 -29.73 -4.28 3.29
CA PRO A 201 -30.51 -3.89 2.10
C PRO A 201 -31.17 -2.51 2.20
N GLY A 202 -31.57 -2.10 3.41
CA GLY A 202 -32.18 -0.78 3.65
C GLY A 202 -31.18 0.38 3.66
N ARG A 203 -29.89 0.12 3.50
CA ARG A 203 -28.82 1.11 3.58
C ARG A 203 -28.16 1.39 2.23
N MET A 204 -28.18 0.44 1.30
CA MET A 204 -27.50 0.52 -0.02
C MET A 204 -27.89 1.76 -0.85
N GLY A 205 -29.10 2.26 -0.71
CA GLY A 205 -29.58 3.41 -1.48
C GLY A 205 -29.26 4.79 -0.86
N ARG A 206 -28.53 4.85 0.25
CA ARG A 206 -28.21 6.11 0.92
C ARG A 206 -26.98 6.77 0.29
N ALA A 207 -27.07 8.06 -0.01
CA ALA A 207 -25.95 8.83 -0.54
C ALA A 207 -24.90 9.10 0.55
N ASP A 208 -25.32 9.39 1.78
CA ASP A 208 -24.46 9.53 2.95
C ASP A 208 -24.52 8.25 3.79
N ARG A 209 -23.37 7.64 4.00
CA ARG A 209 -23.15 6.39 4.73
C ARG A 209 -22.22 6.56 5.94
N LEU A 210 -21.88 7.79 6.29
CA LEU A 210 -20.94 8.04 7.39
C LEU A 210 -21.50 7.52 8.74
N ASP A 211 -22.81 7.62 8.94
CA ASP A 211 -23.52 7.08 10.13
C ASP A 211 -23.52 5.55 10.21
N ASP A 212 -23.18 4.88 9.11
CA ASP A 212 -23.02 3.42 9.08
C ASP A 212 -21.65 2.97 9.61
N VAL A 213 -20.70 3.88 9.74
CA VAL A 213 -19.39 3.64 10.36
C VAL A 213 -19.54 3.76 11.88
N LEU A 214 -19.41 2.64 12.59
CA LEU A 214 -19.58 2.59 14.06
C LEU A 214 -18.29 2.94 14.79
N ALA A 215 -17.15 2.53 14.26
CA ALA A 215 -15.82 2.87 14.76
C ALA A 215 -14.76 2.64 13.69
N THR A 216 -13.64 3.33 13.84
CA THR A 216 -12.44 3.11 13.04
C THR A 216 -11.19 3.15 13.92
N THR A 217 -10.18 2.38 13.56
CA THR A 217 -8.83 2.39 14.14
C THR A 217 -7.83 2.07 13.05
N GLY A 218 -6.57 2.48 13.24
CA GLY A 218 -5.48 2.15 12.32
C GLY A 218 -4.16 1.94 13.05
N VAL A 219 -3.27 1.20 12.42
CA VAL A 219 -1.90 1.02 12.88
C VAL A 219 -0.94 1.11 11.69
N HIS A 220 0.20 1.77 11.91
CA HIS A 220 1.26 1.89 10.90
C HIS A 220 2.09 0.60 10.83
N VAL A 221 1.43 -0.48 10.48
CA VAL A 221 2.00 -1.79 10.20
C VAL A 221 1.32 -2.32 8.95
N GLY A 222 2.09 -2.69 7.95
CA GLY A 222 1.55 -3.20 6.69
C GLY A 222 2.53 -4.14 5.99
N GLY A 223 2.28 -4.43 4.72
CA GLY A 223 3.06 -5.38 3.93
C GLY A 223 4.56 -5.08 3.91
N THR A 224 4.95 -3.81 3.83
CA THR A 224 6.36 -3.40 3.82
C THR A 224 7.06 -3.61 5.17
N ASP A 225 6.32 -3.56 6.29
CA ASP A 225 6.85 -3.87 7.61
C ASP A 225 7.09 -5.37 7.77
N PHE A 226 6.20 -6.19 7.18
CA PHE A 226 6.40 -7.64 7.11
C PHE A 226 7.64 -7.97 6.28
N ASP A 227 7.82 -7.35 5.11
CA ASP A 227 9.01 -7.52 4.25
C ASP A 227 10.28 -7.09 4.97
N ARG A 228 10.24 -5.94 5.64
CA ARG A 228 11.36 -5.43 6.45
C ARG A 228 11.74 -6.41 7.56
N ARG A 229 10.75 -6.93 8.29
CA ARG A 229 10.98 -7.88 9.39
C ARG A 229 11.61 -9.16 8.87
N LEU A 230 11.08 -9.75 7.80
CA LEU A 230 11.63 -10.94 7.18
C LEU A 230 13.04 -10.70 6.62
N SER A 231 13.28 -9.56 5.98
CA SER A 231 14.61 -9.19 5.50
C SER A 231 15.64 -9.13 6.62
N LEU A 232 15.28 -8.53 7.77
CA LEU A 232 16.16 -8.46 8.94
C LEU A 232 16.51 -9.83 9.52
N GLU A 233 15.59 -10.78 9.45
CA GLU A 233 15.80 -12.12 10.02
C GLU A 233 16.47 -13.10 9.03
N LEU A 234 16.18 -12.98 7.73
CA LEU A 234 16.56 -13.99 6.74
C LEU A 234 17.63 -13.55 5.74
N LEU A 235 17.75 -12.25 5.45
CA LEU A 235 18.69 -11.73 4.45
C LEU A 235 19.84 -10.94 5.08
N MET A 236 19.55 -10.05 6.02
CA MET A 236 20.58 -9.19 6.62
C MET A 236 21.65 -9.96 7.38
N PRO A 237 21.39 -11.11 8.04
CA PRO A 237 22.44 -11.94 8.63
C PRO A 237 23.47 -12.45 7.62
N LEU A 238 23.05 -12.70 6.37
CA LEU A 238 23.95 -13.10 5.27
C LEU A 238 24.95 -12.00 4.87
N LEU A 239 24.65 -10.75 5.26
CA LEU A 239 25.46 -9.56 5.01
C LEU A 239 26.18 -9.09 6.28
N GLY A 240 25.96 -9.75 7.44
CA GLY A 240 26.62 -9.46 8.70
C GLY A 240 25.78 -8.83 9.81
N PHE A 241 24.46 -8.73 9.65
CA PHE A 241 23.59 -8.29 10.74
C PHE A 241 23.68 -9.26 11.94
N ARG A 242 23.87 -8.72 13.14
CA ARG A 242 24.12 -9.47 14.39
C ARG A 242 25.39 -10.34 14.36
N HIS A 243 26.27 -10.16 13.38
CA HIS A 243 27.57 -10.84 13.36
C HIS A 243 28.48 -10.28 14.43
N LEU A 244 29.11 -11.17 15.22
CA LEU A 244 30.08 -10.78 16.23
C LEU A 244 31.46 -10.58 15.58
N GLY A 245 31.99 -9.38 15.69
CA GLY A 245 33.30 -9.03 15.21
C GLY A 245 34.43 -9.51 16.11
N PRO A 246 35.71 -9.22 15.73
CA PRO A 246 36.88 -9.63 16.51
C PRO A 246 36.91 -9.10 17.94
N SER A 247 36.25 -7.98 18.20
CA SER A 247 36.12 -7.38 19.53
C SER A 247 34.99 -8.01 20.40
N GLY A 248 34.28 -9.00 19.90
CA GLY A 248 33.09 -9.57 20.54
C GLY A 248 31.84 -8.65 20.51
N ARG A 249 31.90 -7.53 19.78
CA ARG A 249 30.76 -6.64 19.57
C ARG A 249 30.07 -6.96 18.23
N GLU A 250 28.78 -6.72 18.17
CA GLU A 250 28.05 -6.83 16.91
C GLU A 250 28.49 -5.76 15.92
N VAL A 251 28.44 -6.10 14.62
CA VAL A 251 28.60 -5.11 13.54
C VAL A 251 27.53 -4.04 13.67
N PRO A 252 27.87 -2.74 13.52
CA PRO A 252 26.91 -1.65 13.60
C PRO A 252 25.68 -1.88 12.72
N SER A 253 24.49 -1.84 13.31
CA SER A 253 23.24 -2.35 12.71
C SER A 253 22.56 -1.39 11.75
N ARG A 254 22.91 -0.09 11.75
CA ARG A 254 22.19 0.95 10.99
C ARG A 254 22.09 0.64 9.50
N VAL A 255 23.17 0.23 8.87
CA VAL A 255 23.21 -0.09 7.43
C VAL A 255 22.18 -1.17 7.06
N PHE A 256 21.97 -2.16 7.94
CA PHE A 256 21.01 -3.25 7.70
C PHE A 256 19.58 -2.79 7.90
N PHE A 257 19.31 -1.91 8.87
CA PHE A 257 17.98 -1.30 9.02
C PHE A 257 17.62 -0.43 7.81
N ASP A 258 18.56 0.38 7.34
CA ASP A 258 18.37 1.22 6.17
C ASP A 258 18.21 0.35 4.90
N LEU A 259 19.00 -0.72 4.74
CA LEU A 259 18.92 -1.65 3.59
C LEU A 259 17.62 -2.50 3.58
N SER A 260 17.05 -2.78 4.74
CA SER A 260 15.77 -3.49 4.86
C SER A 260 14.55 -2.56 4.74
N THR A 261 14.75 -1.25 4.68
CA THR A 261 13.68 -0.25 4.62
C THR A 261 13.62 0.37 3.21
N TRP A 262 12.63 0.01 2.43
CA TRP A 262 12.56 0.25 0.98
C TRP A 262 12.91 1.69 0.56
N HIS A 263 12.37 2.70 1.23
CA HIS A 263 12.58 4.12 0.91
C HIS A 263 13.92 4.68 1.38
N LEU A 264 14.67 3.94 2.22
CA LEU A 264 15.99 4.35 2.71
C LEU A 264 17.13 3.75 1.87
N ILE A 265 16.89 2.68 1.13
CA ILE A 265 17.88 1.94 0.37
C ILE A 265 18.72 2.86 -0.52
N GLN A 266 18.10 3.78 -1.26
CA GLN A 266 18.84 4.64 -2.18
C GLN A 266 19.84 5.57 -1.51
N TRP A 267 19.63 5.95 -0.23
CA TRP A 267 20.54 6.80 0.50
C TRP A 267 21.87 6.10 0.82
N LEU A 268 21.86 4.75 0.84
CA LEU A 268 23.05 3.93 1.03
C LEU A 268 24.01 3.94 -0.16
N TYR A 269 23.56 4.42 -1.32
CA TYR A 269 24.40 4.53 -2.52
C TYR A 269 25.16 5.86 -2.61
N SER A 270 24.96 6.75 -1.64
CA SER A 270 25.72 8.01 -1.59
C SER A 270 27.20 7.76 -1.29
N PRO A 271 28.12 8.60 -1.82
CA PRO A 271 29.56 8.43 -1.57
C PRO A 271 29.94 8.39 -0.09
N LYS A 272 29.17 9.09 0.77
CA LYS A 272 29.36 9.06 2.20
C LYS A 272 28.96 7.71 2.79
N ALA A 273 27.75 7.22 2.49
CA ALA A 273 27.26 5.95 3.01
C ALA A 273 28.13 4.76 2.57
N LEU A 274 28.63 4.78 1.33
CA LEU A 274 29.54 3.76 0.83
C LEU A 274 30.87 3.76 1.60
N ARG A 275 31.44 4.94 1.89
CA ARG A 275 32.64 5.02 2.74
C ARG A 275 32.37 4.55 4.17
N ASP A 276 31.24 4.92 4.75
CA ASP A 276 30.86 4.49 6.10
C ASP A 276 30.68 2.97 6.15
N ALA A 277 30.04 2.35 5.15
CA ALA A 277 29.93 0.90 5.04
C ALA A 277 31.28 0.20 4.82
N GLN A 278 32.16 0.77 4.00
CA GLN A 278 33.52 0.26 3.80
C GLN A 278 34.34 0.28 5.10
N ALA A 279 34.17 1.30 5.94
CA ALA A 279 34.87 1.42 7.23
C ALA A 279 34.45 0.31 8.23
N LEU A 280 33.25 -0.28 8.08
CA LEU A 280 32.82 -1.41 8.92
C LEU A 280 33.68 -2.67 8.75
N ARG A 281 34.56 -2.74 7.75
CA ARG A 281 35.36 -3.92 7.46
C ARG A 281 36.10 -4.46 8.70
N THR A 282 36.57 -3.60 9.58
CA THR A 282 37.31 -3.99 10.80
C THR A 282 36.40 -4.59 11.88
N ASP A 283 35.08 -4.36 11.77
CA ASP A 283 34.09 -4.89 12.70
C ASP A 283 33.63 -6.31 12.32
N TYR A 284 34.05 -6.84 11.17
CA TYR A 284 33.73 -8.19 10.73
C TYR A 284 34.83 -9.19 11.04
N ALA A 285 34.52 -10.28 11.75
CA ALA A 285 35.39 -11.44 11.90
C ALA A 285 35.38 -12.29 10.60
N ASP A 286 34.23 -12.49 9.98
CA ASP A 286 34.13 -13.11 8.64
C ASP A 286 34.02 -12.02 7.55
N GLN A 287 35.15 -11.86 6.83
CA GLN A 287 35.29 -10.85 5.78
C GLN A 287 34.38 -11.13 4.55
N ARG A 288 33.87 -12.36 4.36
CA ARG A 288 32.96 -12.68 3.28
C ARG A 288 31.62 -11.96 3.47
N LEU A 289 31.13 -11.84 4.71
CA LEU A 289 29.89 -11.11 5.01
C LEU A 289 30.01 -9.63 4.64
N HIS A 290 31.16 -9.00 4.96
CA HIS A 290 31.43 -7.63 4.53
C HIS A 290 31.53 -7.50 3.01
N ALA A 291 32.19 -8.46 2.32
CA ALA A 291 32.26 -8.46 0.86
C ALA A 291 30.87 -8.52 0.22
N ARG A 292 29.97 -9.38 0.74
CA ARG A 292 28.57 -9.45 0.27
C ARG A 292 27.83 -8.14 0.47
N LEU A 293 27.96 -7.50 1.65
CA LEU A 293 27.38 -6.18 1.90
C LEU A 293 27.89 -5.16 0.86
N MET A 294 29.20 -5.12 0.63
CA MET A 294 29.79 -4.19 -0.32
C MET A 294 29.37 -4.47 -1.77
N THR A 295 29.19 -5.74 -2.17
CA THR A 295 28.61 -6.09 -3.47
C THR A 295 27.19 -5.51 -3.62
N VAL A 296 26.31 -5.73 -2.62
CA VAL A 296 24.95 -5.19 -2.64
C VAL A 296 24.93 -3.67 -2.76
N LEU A 297 25.83 -2.97 -2.06
CA LEU A 297 25.85 -1.50 -2.07
C LEU A 297 26.49 -0.94 -3.34
N ASN A 298 27.63 -1.47 -3.79
CA ASN A 298 28.35 -0.96 -4.95
C ASN A 298 27.60 -1.21 -6.26
N GLU A 299 26.93 -2.37 -6.38
CA GLU A 299 26.15 -2.75 -7.54
C GLU A 299 24.67 -2.31 -7.45
N ARG A 300 24.31 -1.53 -6.40
CA ARG A 300 22.97 -1.00 -6.14
C ARG A 300 21.86 -2.07 -6.12
N LEU A 301 22.14 -3.23 -5.54
CA LEU A 301 21.25 -4.39 -5.54
C LEU A 301 20.22 -4.40 -4.39
N GLY A 302 20.17 -3.38 -3.55
CA GLY A 302 19.30 -3.34 -2.36
C GLY A 302 17.81 -3.47 -2.68
N HIS A 303 17.33 -2.79 -3.72
CA HIS A 303 15.92 -2.92 -4.12
C HIS A 303 15.61 -4.28 -4.76
N LYS A 304 16.58 -4.88 -5.47
CA LYS A 304 16.46 -6.26 -5.97
C LYS A 304 16.32 -7.24 -4.80
N LEU A 305 17.09 -7.01 -3.74
CA LEU A 305 17.03 -7.82 -2.51
C LEU A 305 15.66 -7.67 -1.81
N ALA A 306 15.14 -6.44 -1.69
CA ALA A 306 13.83 -6.17 -1.12
C ALA A 306 12.70 -6.82 -1.92
N ASN A 307 12.74 -6.70 -3.25
CA ASN A 307 11.77 -7.35 -4.14
C ASN A 307 11.82 -8.88 -4.04
N ALA A 308 13.02 -9.47 -3.96
CA ALA A 308 13.17 -10.91 -3.81
C ALA A 308 12.52 -11.42 -2.50
N MET A 309 12.63 -10.67 -1.40
CA MET A 309 11.95 -10.97 -0.14
C MET A 309 10.43 -10.88 -0.27
N GLU A 310 9.92 -9.82 -0.88
CA GLU A 310 8.47 -9.64 -1.09
C GLU A 310 7.88 -10.81 -1.91
N GLN A 311 8.53 -11.17 -3.02
CA GLN A 311 8.09 -12.29 -3.85
C GLN A 311 8.13 -13.63 -3.11
N ALA A 312 9.16 -13.89 -2.31
CA ALA A 312 9.25 -15.10 -1.52
C ALA A 312 8.19 -15.15 -0.39
N LYS A 313 7.92 -14.02 0.28
CA LYS A 313 6.83 -13.91 1.26
C LYS A 313 5.49 -14.25 0.63
N ILE A 314 5.18 -13.68 -0.55
CA ILE A 314 3.93 -13.94 -1.28
C ILE A 314 3.87 -15.44 -1.67
N ALA A 315 4.94 -15.98 -2.26
CA ALA A 315 4.98 -17.36 -2.70
C ALA A 315 4.79 -18.35 -1.53
N ALA A 316 5.49 -18.17 -0.42
CA ALA A 316 5.36 -19.01 0.76
C ALA A 316 3.95 -18.95 1.38
N SER A 317 3.36 -17.76 1.41
CA SER A 317 2.00 -17.55 1.93
C SER A 317 0.93 -18.23 1.06
N VAL A 318 1.05 -18.12 -0.27
CA VAL A 318 0.07 -18.68 -1.22
C VAL A 318 0.21 -20.19 -1.36
N SER A 319 1.43 -20.67 -1.57
CA SER A 319 1.68 -22.11 -1.82
C SER A 319 1.71 -22.97 -0.55
N HIS A 320 1.86 -22.34 0.61
CA HIS A 320 2.12 -23.01 1.89
C HIS A 320 3.30 -23.99 1.81
N ALA A 321 4.33 -23.58 1.09
CA ALA A 321 5.55 -24.33 0.89
C ALA A 321 6.75 -23.40 0.97
N ASP A 322 7.92 -23.98 1.13
CA ASP A 322 9.18 -23.26 1.14
C ASP A 322 9.38 -22.45 -0.14
N ALA A 323 9.69 -21.17 0.01
CA ALA A 323 9.98 -20.25 -1.09
C ALA A 323 11.47 -19.88 -1.08
N PRO A 324 12.30 -20.48 -1.95
CA PRO A 324 13.72 -20.19 -2.02
C PRO A 324 13.97 -18.78 -2.57
N ILE A 325 15.00 -18.12 -2.04
CA ILE A 325 15.50 -16.84 -2.50
C ILE A 325 16.92 -17.05 -3.06
N PRO A 326 17.09 -17.24 -4.37
CA PRO A 326 18.43 -17.36 -4.96
C PRO A 326 19.12 -15.99 -4.92
N LEU A 327 20.36 -15.98 -4.44
CA LEU A 327 21.20 -14.78 -4.26
C LEU A 327 22.55 -14.93 -4.97
N ASP A 328 22.60 -15.78 -6.03
CA ASP A 328 23.80 -16.05 -6.83
C ASP A 328 24.42 -14.77 -7.42
N TRP A 329 23.61 -13.74 -7.57
CA TRP A 329 24.03 -12.41 -8.02
C TRP A 329 24.77 -11.58 -6.92
N ILE A 330 24.82 -12.05 -5.67
CA ILE A 330 25.67 -11.50 -4.60
C ILE A 330 26.94 -12.34 -4.48
N GLU A 331 26.76 -13.67 -4.37
CA GLU A 331 27.86 -14.64 -4.26
C GLU A 331 27.38 -15.98 -4.85
N PRO A 332 28.18 -16.69 -5.64
CA PRO A 332 27.80 -17.99 -6.20
C PRO A 332 27.29 -18.96 -5.14
N ALA A 333 26.16 -19.63 -5.42
CA ALA A 333 25.46 -20.59 -4.56
C ALA A 333 24.93 -20.00 -3.24
N LEU A 334 24.89 -18.67 -3.07
CA LEU A 334 24.24 -18.04 -1.94
C LEU A 334 22.72 -18.11 -2.12
N ALA A 335 22.02 -18.52 -1.09
CA ALA A 335 20.56 -18.57 -1.08
C ALA A 335 20.03 -18.34 0.34
N SER A 336 18.75 -17.95 0.43
CA SER A 336 17.93 -17.95 1.64
C SER A 336 16.60 -18.64 1.33
N CYS A 337 15.70 -18.73 2.30
CA CYS A 337 14.40 -19.33 2.11
C CYS A 337 13.40 -18.70 3.08
N VAL A 338 12.18 -18.47 2.60
CA VAL A 338 11.02 -18.16 3.45
C VAL A 338 10.21 -19.44 3.59
N THR A 339 10.10 -19.93 4.83
CA THR A 339 9.26 -21.10 5.13
C THR A 339 7.92 -20.66 5.71
N PRO A 340 6.84 -21.46 5.61
CA PRO A 340 5.55 -21.18 6.26
C PRO A 340 5.69 -20.96 7.77
N GLU A 341 6.48 -21.79 8.46
CA GLU A 341 6.76 -21.68 9.89
C GLU A 341 7.56 -20.41 10.20
N GLY A 342 8.51 -20.06 9.33
CA GLY A 342 9.30 -18.82 9.42
C GLY A 342 8.42 -17.57 9.29
N LEU A 343 7.40 -17.59 8.41
CA LEU A 343 6.42 -16.50 8.31
C LEU A 343 5.68 -16.32 9.64
N GLU A 344 5.16 -17.38 10.22
CA GLU A 344 4.45 -17.31 11.50
C GLU A 344 5.36 -16.80 12.62
N GLN A 345 6.55 -17.37 12.76
CA GLN A 345 7.50 -17.02 13.83
C GLN A 345 8.00 -15.58 13.74
N HIS A 346 8.40 -15.14 12.54
CA HIS A 346 9.01 -13.81 12.39
C HIS A 346 7.99 -12.69 12.35
N LEU A 347 6.73 -12.98 11.98
CA LEU A 347 5.67 -11.97 11.89
C LEU A 347 4.77 -11.93 13.13
N ASP A 348 4.96 -12.78 14.13
CA ASP A 348 4.12 -12.85 15.34
C ASP A 348 3.92 -11.46 15.99
N GLY A 349 5.00 -10.70 16.21
CA GLY A 349 4.93 -9.38 16.82
C GLY A 349 4.11 -8.35 16.01
N PRO A 350 4.41 -8.12 14.73
CA PRO A 350 3.59 -7.27 13.87
C PRO A 350 2.13 -7.72 13.77
N LEU A 351 1.88 -9.03 13.63
CA LEU A 351 0.52 -9.58 13.56
C LEU A 351 -0.26 -9.39 14.86
N ALA A 352 0.40 -9.52 16.02
CA ALA A 352 -0.23 -9.24 17.30
C ALA A 352 -0.67 -7.77 17.41
N GLN A 353 0.09 -6.80 16.88
CA GLN A 353 -0.30 -5.39 16.83
C GLN A 353 -1.53 -5.18 15.94
N VAL A 354 -1.55 -5.81 14.77
CA VAL A 354 -2.69 -5.77 13.83
C VAL A 354 -3.96 -6.32 14.50
N VAL A 355 -3.88 -7.48 15.13
CA VAL A 355 -5.01 -8.10 15.84
C VAL A 355 -5.48 -7.24 17.02
N ALA A 356 -4.56 -6.69 17.80
CA ALA A 356 -4.90 -5.80 18.91
C ALA A 356 -5.67 -4.55 18.44
N CYS A 357 -5.26 -3.97 17.29
CA CYS A 357 -5.93 -2.83 16.69
C CYS A 357 -7.35 -3.19 16.22
N ALA A 358 -7.54 -4.37 15.61
CA ALA A 358 -8.86 -4.90 15.24
C ALA A 358 -9.79 -5.04 16.45
N GLN A 359 -9.27 -5.61 17.54
CA GLN A 359 -10.01 -5.75 18.80
C GLN A 359 -10.36 -4.38 19.42
N GLN A 360 -9.42 -3.43 19.35
CA GLN A 360 -9.66 -2.05 19.83
C GLN A 360 -10.77 -1.37 19.01
N CYS A 361 -10.82 -1.59 17.68
CA CYS A 361 -11.88 -1.06 16.84
C CYS A 361 -13.25 -1.53 17.31
N LEU A 362 -13.38 -2.82 17.58
CA LEU A 362 -14.62 -3.40 18.09
C LEU A 362 -15.03 -2.85 19.46
N GLN A 363 -14.05 -2.68 20.36
CA GLN A 363 -14.29 -2.07 21.68
C GLN A 363 -14.76 -0.62 21.55
N ARG A 364 -14.18 0.17 20.62
CA ARG A 364 -14.60 1.56 20.35
C ARG A 364 -16.05 1.63 19.82
N ALA A 365 -16.47 0.62 19.06
CA ALA A 365 -17.85 0.49 18.62
C ALA A 365 -18.81 0.08 19.76
N GLY A 366 -18.31 -0.24 20.94
CA GLY A 366 -19.12 -0.76 22.05
C GLY A 366 -19.63 -2.18 21.84
N LEU A 367 -18.95 -2.95 20.98
CA LEU A 367 -19.37 -4.29 20.54
C LEU A 367 -18.39 -5.37 21.01
N GLN A 368 -18.84 -6.61 20.97
CA GLN A 368 -18.03 -7.80 21.23
C GLN A 368 -17.90 -8.65 19.96
N ALA A 369 -16.99 -9.62 19.99
CA ALA A 369 -16.77 -10.51 18.83
C ALA A 369 -18.06 -11.24 18.39
N ALA A 370 -18.92 -11.59 19.33
CA ALA A 370 -20.20 -12.25 19.07
C ALA A 370 -21.22 -11.36 18.31
N ASP A 371 -21.02 -10.04 18.29
CA ASP A 371 -21.89 -9.11 17.57
C ASP A 371 -21.52 -8.99 16.09
N LEU A 372 -20.32 -9.51 15.70
CA LEU A 372 -19.86 -9.49 14.32
C LEU A 372 -20.49 -10.61 13.48
N HIS A 373 -21.06 -10.25 12.35
CA HIS A 373 -21.55 -11.21 11.37
C HIS A 373 -20.43 -11.71 10.45
N ALA A 374 -19.46 -10.84 10.12
CA ALA A 374 -18.33 -11.19 9.29
C ALA A 374 -17.13 -10.28 9.54
N ILE A 375 -15.94 -10.78 9.18
CA ILE A 375 -14.71 -10.00 8.95
C ILE A 375 -14.50 -9.94 7.45
N TYR A 376 -14.57 -8.75 6.87
CA TYR A 376 -14.36 -8.54 5.44
C TYR A 376 -12.92 -8.11 5.18
N LEU A 377 -12.19 -8.92 4.45
CA LEU A 377 -10.75 -8.73 4.16
C LEU A 377 -10.56 -8.02 2.83
N THR A 378 -9.83 -6.91 2.84
CA THR A 378 -9.44 -6.14 1.65
C THR A 378 -7.98 -5.67 1.79
N GLY A 379 -7.43 -5.10 0.71
CA GLY A 379 -6.01 -4.75 0.64
C GLY A 379 -5.10 -5.95 0.37
N GLY A 380 -4.05 -5.75 -0.44
CA GLY A 380 -3.21 -6.84 -0.95
C GLY A 380 -2.52 -7.66 0.14
N SER A 381 -2.16 -7.04 1.26
CA SER A 381 -1.48 -7.73 2.37
C SER A 381 -2.44 -8.56 3.24
N SER A 382 -3.75 -8.39 3.12
CA SER A 382 -4.75 -9.23 3.81
C SER A 382 -4.80 -10.68 3.27
N ALA A 383 -4.18 -10.92 2.10
CA ALA A 383 -3.97 -12.27 1.58
C ALA A 383 -2.96 -13.10 2.38
N LEU A 384 -2.16 -12.46 3.26
CA LEU A 384 -1.13 -13.13 4.04
C LEU A 384 -1.76 -14.17 4.99
N ARG A 385 -1.42 -15.45 4.80
CA ARG A 385 -2.02 -16.54 5.56
C ARG A 385 -1.83 -16.43 7.07
N PRO A 386 -0.63 -16.17 7.63
CA PRO A 386 -0.46 -16.00 9.06
C PRO A 386 -1.35 -14.90 9.66
N LEU A 387 -1.64 -13.84 8.90
CA LEU A 387 -2.57 -12.80 9.33
C LEU A 387 -4.00 -13.33 9.46
N ARG A 388 -4.47 -14.08 8.44
CA ARG A 388 -5.81 -14.68 8.45
C ARG A 388 -5.97 -15.67 9.60
N ASP A 389 -4.94 -16.44 9.88
CA ASP A 389 -4.93 -17.39 10.99
C ASP A 389 -4.91 -16.69 12.34
N ALA A 390 -4.16 -15.58 12.47
CA ALA A 390 -4.17 -14.73 13.66
C ALA A 390 -5.55 -14.09 13.89
N LEU A 391 -6.20 -13.58 12.85
CA LEU A 391 -7.57 -13.04 12.94
C LEU A 391 -8.59 -14.15 13.27
N ARG A 392 -8.47 -15.34 12.67
CA ARG A 392 -9.35 -16.48 12.99
C ARG A 392 -9.21 -16.93 14.44
N LYS A 393 -7.99 -16.90 14.96
CA LYS A 393 -7.72 -17.21 16.38
C LYS A 393 -8.31 -16.16 17.32
N ALA A 394 -8.29 -14.88 16.94
CA ALA A 394 -8.82 -13.78 17.73
C ALA A 394 -10.37 -13.69 17.68
N PHE A 395 -10.97 -14.11 16.56
CA PHE A 395 -12.41 -14.08 16.30
C PHE A 395 -12.90 -15.45 15.79
N PRO A 396 -12.90 -16.49 16.66
CA PRO A 396 -13.09 -17.89 16.21
C PRO A 396 -14.47 -18.18 15.63
N ASP A 397 -15.50 -17.45 16.10
CA ASP A 397 -16.89 -17.69 15.70
C ASP A 397 -17.34 -16.75 14.56
N THR A 398 -16.43 -15.89 14.04
CA THR A 398 -16.76 -14.91 12.99
C THR A 398 -16.23 -15.37 11.64
N ALA A 399 -17.09 -15.44 10.63
CA ALA A 399 -16.70 -15.81 9.28
C ALA A 399 -15.77 -14.76 8.66
N GLN A 400 -14.68 -15.23 8.02
CA GLN A 400 -13.84 -14.37 7.18
C GLN A 400 -14.36 -14.42 5.75
N VAL A 401 -14.65 -13.25 5.19
CA VAL A 401 -15.12 -13.08 3.81
C VAL A 401 -14.04 -12.33 3.04
N GLU A 402 -13.68 -12.87 1.89
CA GLU A 402 -12.74 -12.20 0.98
C GLU A 402 -13.52 -11.36 -0.04
N GLY A 403 -13.10 -10.10 -0.16
CA GLY A 403 -13.46 -9.28 -1.31
C GLY A 403 -12.46 -9.39 -2.45
N ASP A 404 -12.62 -8.61 -3.49
CA ASP A 404 -11.53 -8.38 -4.43
C ASP A 404 -10.45 -7.53 -3.72
N LEU A 405 -9.33 -8.18 -3.39
CA LEU A 405 -8.24 -7.59 -2.58
C LEU A 405 -7.61 -6.33 -3.21
N PHE A 406 -7.74 -6.18 -4.53
CA PHE A 406 -7.09 -5.12 -5.29
C PHE A 406 -8.05 -4.18 -6.00
N GLY A 407 -9.29 -4.58 -6.19
CA GLY A 407 -10.30 -3.82 -6.94
C GLY A 407 -11.60 -3.56 -6.18
N GLY A 408 -11.78 -4.17 -5.00
CA GLY A 408 -13.03 -4.14 -4.24
C GLY A 408 -13.51 -2.72 -3.94
N VAL A 409 -12.62 -1.85 -3.47
CA VAL A 409 -12.93 -0.45 -3.21
C VAL A 409 -13.37 0.26 -4.49
N ALA A 410 -12.56 0.18 -5.56
CA ALA A 410 -12.88 0.84 -6.83
C ALA A 410 -14.22 0.34 -7.40
N MET A 411 -14.45 -0.98 -7.39
CA MET A 411 -15.70 -1.59 -7.86
C MET A 411 -16.92 -1.09 -7.06
N GLY A 412 -16.78 -1.02 -5.74
CA GLY A 412 -17.82 -0.48 -4.87
C GLY A 412 -18.13 0.99 -5.16
N LEU A 413 -17.09 1.82 -5.38
CA LEU A 413 -17.26 3.24 -5.70
C LEU A 413 -18.07 3.47 -6.98
N ALA A 414 -17.92 2.62 -8.00
CA ALA A 414 -18.69 2.77 -9.25
C ALA A 414 -20.17 2.40 -9.10
N VAL A 415 -20.55 1.66 -8.06
CA VAL A 415 -21.96 1.26 -7.85
C VAL A 415 -22.70 2.12 -6.82
N VAL A 416 -22.01 3.07 -6.19
CA VAL A 416 -22.63 4.07 -5.29
C VAL A 416 -23.71 4.84 -6.06
N PRO A 417 -24.93 4.99 -5.49
CA PRO A 417 -26.06 5.65 -6.14
C PRO A 417 -25.82 7.12 -6.49
#